data_4e2e4896f1b53be3f1114bd68a7c2ec2
#
_entry.id   4e2e4896f1b53be3f1114bd68a7c2ec2
#
_cell.length_a   1.000
_cell.length_b   1.000
_cell.length_c   1.000
_cell.angle_alpha   90.00
_cell.angle_beta   90.00
_cell.angle_gamma   90.00
#
_symmetry.space_group_name_H-M   'P 1'
#
loop_
_entity.id
_entity.type
_entity.pdbx_description
1 polymer ?
#
loop_
_entity_poly.entity_id
_entity_poly.type
_entity_poly.pdbx_seq_one_letter_code
_entity_poly.pdbx_strand_id
1 'polypeptide(L)'
;MTTLDFAGTTRSISSSVVTVELNDDLWRITRPDGEVLGYVHRWQSAAGVQFHAKRMLQRQRRFLPLGDFWSIDDALDIFRF
;
A
#
# COMPACT_ATOMS: atom_id res chain seq x y z
N MET A 1 -17.95 -7.22 17.82
CA MET A 1 -17.88 -7.15 17.28
C MET A 1 -17.61 -7.02 16.46
N THR A 2 -17.51 -7.07 16.08
CA THR A 2 -17.40 -7.02 15.29
C THR A 2 -16.97 -6.91 14.46
N THR A 3 -16.76 -6.88 14.12
CA THR A 3 -16.37 -6.76 13.34
C THR A 3 -16.20 -6.81 12.42
N LEU A 4 -16.08 -6.74 12.13
CA LEU A 4 -16.10 -6.83 11.23
C LEU A 4 -15.48 -6.69 10.27
N ASP A 5 -15.09 -7.05 9.98
CA ASP A 5 -14.43 -7.07 9.11
C ASP A 5 -14.92 -7.37 8.06
N PHE A 6 -14.89 -6.97 7.20
CA PHE A 6 -15.46 -7.05 6.26
C PHE A 6 -14.90 -7.70 5.31
N ALA A 7 -15.52 -8.34 4.68
CA ALA A 7 -15.29 -9.20 3.67
C ALA A 7 -14.28 -8.79 2.69
N GLY A 8 -13.30 -9.56 2.44
CA GLY A 8 -12.31 -9.28 1.43
C GLY A 8 -11.35 -8.14 1.73
N THR A 9 -11.52 -7.55 2.88
CA THR A 9 -10.67 -6.42 3.23
C THR A 9 -9.71 -6.84 4.33
N THR A 10 -8.43 -6.68 4.07
CA THR A 10 -7.41 -6.94 5.05
C THR A 10 -6.80 -5.61 5.47
N ARG A 11 -6.78 -5.39 6.77
CA ARG A 11 -6.18 -4.19 7.32
C ARG A 11 -5.10 -4.59 8.28
N SER A 12 -3.97 -3.90 8.19
CA SER A 12 -2.96 -4.03 9.22
C SER A 12 -2.40 -2.66 9.52
N ILE A 13 -2.00 -2.49 10.78
CA ILE A 13 -1.46 -1.23 11.26
C ILE A 13 -0.04 -1.49 11.69
N SER A 14 0.88 -0.71 11.15
CA SER A 14 2.28 -0.83 11.48
C SER A 14 2.83 0.57 11.67
N SER A 15 3.34 0.85 12.85
CA SER A 15 3.91 2.16 13.16
C SER A 15 2.92 3.27 12.86
N SER A 16 3.17 4.03 11.82
CA SER A 16 2.39 5.21 11.49
C SER A 16 1.54 5.03 10.24
N VAL A 17 1.42 3.80 9.73
CA VAL A 17 0.66 3.59 8.51
C VAL A 17 -0.34 2.47 8.66
N VAL A 18 -1.41 2.56 7.91
CA VAL A 18 -2.45 1.54 7.82
C VAL A 18 -2.45 1.01 6.39
N THR A 19 -2.44 -0.30 6.26
CA THR A 19 -2.45 -0.97 4.97
C THR A 19 -3.81 -1.59 4.76
N VAL A 20 -4.45 -1.26 3.67
CA VAL A 20 -5.76 -1.81 3.31
C VAL A 20 -5.65 -2.54 1.99
N GLU A 21 -5.91 -3.84 2.00
CA GLU A 21 -5.91 -4.62 0.78
C GLU A 21 -7.17 -4.36 0.00
N LEU A 22 -7.05 -3.87 -1.23
CA LEU A 22 -8.19 -3.57 -2.08
C LEU A 22 -8.55 -4.76 -2.96
N ASN A 23 -7.54 -5.51 -3.38
CA ASN A 23 -7.71 -6.77 -4.09
C ASN A 23 -6.37 -7.51 -4.02
N ASP A 24 -6.27 -8.64 -4.72
CA ASP A 24 -5.07 -9.48 -4.62
C ASP A 24 -3.79 -8.78 -5.06
N ASP A 25 -3.93 -7.73 -5.85
CA ASP A 25 -2.76 -7.07 -6.45
C ASP A 25 -2.60 -5.62 -6.03
N LEU A 26 -3.45 -5.11 -5.15
CA LEU A 26 -3.44 -3.67 -4.87
C LEU A 26 -3.71 -3.39 -3.40
N TRP A 27 -2.85 -2.58 -2.81
CA TRP A 27 -2.99 -2.13 -1.42
C TRP A 27 -2.96 -0.63 -1.37
N ARG A 28 -3.81 -0.06 -0.53
CA ARG A 28 -3.81 1.37 -0.26
C ARG A 28 -3.14 1.61 1.09
N ILE A 29 -2.25 2.57 1.12
CA ILE A 29 -1.50 2.92 2.32
C ILE A 29 -2.00 4.27 2.81
N THR A 30 -2.41 4.32 4.07
CA THR A 30 -2.94 5.56 4.64
C THR A 30 -2.28 5.85 5.98
N ARG A 31 -2.44 7.07 6.44
CA ARG A 31 -2.17 7.41 7.83
C ARG A 31 -3.33 6.91 8.68
N PRO A 32 -3.15 6.82 10.00
CA PRO A 32 -4.25 6.38 10.87
C PRO A 32 -5.50 7.25 10.75
N ASP A 33 -5.36 8.51 10.37
CA ASP A 33 -6.50 9.42 10.20
C ASP A 33 -7.20 9.24 8.85
N GLY A 34 -6.71 8.35 8.00
CA GLY A 34 -7.32 8.07 6.73
C GLY A 34 -6.69 8.78 5.54
N GLU A 35 -5.73 9.66 5.77
CA GLU A 35 -5.07 10.34 4.66
C GLU A 35 -4.33 9.33 3.80
N VAL A 36 -4.60 9.31 2.50
CA VAL A 36 -3.97 8.37 1.58
C VAL A 36 -2.55 8.81 1.30
N LEU A 37 -1.59 7.93 1.63
CA LEU A 37 -0.19 8.18 1.34
C LEU A 37 0.20 7.66 -0.02
N GLY A 38 -0.39 6.55 -0.44
CA GLY A 38 -0.06 5.97 -1.73
C GLY A 38 -0.59 4.57 -1.87
N TYR A 39 -0.01 3.84 -2.80
CA TYR A 39 -0.46 2.50 -3.14
C TYR A 39 0.72 1.59 -3.39
N VAL A 40 0.53 0.30 -3.17
CA VAL A 40 1.46 -0.74 -3.58
C VAL A 40 0.72 -1.65 -4.53
N HIS A 41 1.32 -1.92 -5.69
CA HIS A 41 0.73 -2.76 -6.71
C HIS A 41 1.64 -3.96 -6.95
N ARG A 42 1.09 -5.16 -6.82
CA ARG A 42 1.82 -6.38 -7.10
C ARG A 42 1.71 -6.69 -8.58
N TRP A 43 2.81 -7.02 -9.20
CA TRP A 43 2.79 -7.35 -10.62
C TRP A 43 3.85 -8.40 -10.93
N GLN A 44 3.60 -9.13 -12.01
CA GLN A 44 4.48 -10.17 -12.48
C GLN A 44 5.44 -9.58 -13.48
N SER A 45 6.73 -9.65 -13.18
CA SER A 45 7.75 -9.21 -14.12
C SER A 45 8.48 -10.42 -14.69
N ALA A 46 9.37 -10.19 -15.65
CA ALA A 46 10.20 -11.26 -16.19
C ALA A 46 11.10 -11.87 -15.10
N ALA A 47 11.43 -11.09 -14.08
CA ALA A 47 12.30 -11.55 -13.00
C ALA A 47 11.52 -12.14 -11.83
N GLY A 48 10.19 -12.15 -11.90
CA GLY A 48 9.35 -12.67 -10.83
C GLY A 48 8.34 -11.66 -10.36
N VAL A 49 7.74 -11.94 -9.20
CA VAL A 49 6.73 -11.04 -8.63
C VAL A 49 7.41 -9.88 -7.94
N GLN A 50 6.96 -8.68 -8.25
CA GLN A 50 7.47 -7.47 -7.64
C GLN A 50 6.33 -6.63 -7.09
N PHE A 51 6.66 -5.72 -6.17
CA PHE A 51 5.70 -4.84 -5.53
C PHE A 51 6.12 -3.41 -5.83
N HIS A 52 5.31 -2.74 -6.62
CA HIS A 52 5.58 -1.38 -7.06
C HIS A 52 4.91 -0.41 -6.11
N ALA A 53 5.71 0.45 -5.48
CA ALA A 53 5.20 1.44 -4.54
C ALA A 53 5.16 2.81 -5.22
N LYS A 54 4.06 3.53 -4.99
CA LYS A 54 3.92 4.88 -5.50
C LYS A 54 3.24 5.76 -4.45
N ARG A 55 3.72 6.97 -4.33
CA ARG A 55 3.20 7.95 -3.39
C ARG A 55 2.17 8.83 -4.07
N MET A 56 1.09 9.13 -3.34
CA MET A 56 0.09 10.06 -3.80
C MET A 56 0.51 11.48 -3.45
N LEU A 57 0.69 12.31 -4.46
CA LEU A 57 0.98 13.71 -4.26
C LEU A 57 -0.32 14.47 -4.42
N GLN A 58 -0.99 14.71 -3.29
CA GLN A 58 -2.36 15.20 -3.29
C GLN A 58 -2.50 16.55 -4.00
N ARG A 59 -1.60 17.46 -3.73
CA ARG A 59 -1.70 18.80 -4.29
C ARG A 59 -1.50 18.81 -5.80
N GLN A 60 -0.64 17.93 -6.28
CA GLN A 60 -0.34 17.84 -7.69
C GLN A 60 -1.22 16.85 -8.42
N ARG A 61 -2.05 16.11 -7.66
CA ARG A 61 -2.96 15.12 -8.20
C ARG A 61 -2.25 14.11 -9.09
N ARG A 62 -1.12 13.62 -8.62
CA ARG A 62 -0.34 12.64 -9.38
C ARG A 62 0.37 11.71 -8.44
N PHE A 63 0.88 10.62 -9.01
CA PHE A 63 1.64 9.65 -8.27
C PHE A 63 3.12 9.81 -8.54
N LEU A 64 3.92 9.58 -7.52
CA LEU A 64 5.36 9.57 -7.61
C LEU A 64 5.84 8.15 -7.39
N PRO A 65 6.49 7.51 -8.38
CA PRO A 65 7.03 6.18 -8.18
C PRO A 65 8.10 6.20 -7.10
N LEU A 66 8.02 5.25 -6.17
CA LEU A 66 9.00 5.14 -5.09
C LEU A 66 9.97 3.99 -5.30
N GLY A 67 9.60 3.02 -6.13
CA GLY A 67 10.48 1.91 -6.44
C GLY A 67 9.73 0.60 -6.53
N ASP A 68 10.49 -0.44 -6.94
CA ASP A 68 9.98 -1.79 -7.02
C ASP A 68 10.71 -2.62 -5.99
N PHE A 69 9.96 -3.50 -5.32
CA PHE A 69 10.49 -4.29 -4.22
C PHE A 69 10.13 -5.76 -4.42
N TRP A 70 10.92 -6.63 -3.82
CA TRP A 70 10.68 -8.07 -3.94
C TRP A 70 9.67 -8.58 -2.91
N SER A 71 9.34 -7.78 -1.91
CA SER A 71 8.36 -8.15 -0.90
C SER A 71 7.44 -7.00 -0.59
N ILE A 72 6.24 -7.33 -0.12
CA ILE A 72 5.28 -6.31 0.29
C ILE A 72 5.80 -5.55 1.51
N ASP A 73 6.51 -6.22 2.41
CA ASP A 73 7.03 -5.58 3.61
C ASP A 73 8.04 -4.49 3.26
N ASP A 74 8.92 -4.76 2.31
CA ASP A 74 9.88 -3.77 1.88
C ASP A 74 9.19 -2.58 1.23
N ALA A 75 8.16 -2.85 0.43
CA ALA A 75 7.40 -1.78 -0.22
C ALA A 75 6.67 -0.93 0.81
N LEU A 76 6.18 -1.53 1.89
CA LEU A 76 5.48 -0.78 2.92
C LEU A 76 6.43 0.08 3.74
N ASP A 77 7.66 -0.38 3.93
CA ASP A 77 8.62 0.37 4.71
C ASP A 77 8.93 1.75 4.12
N ILE A 78 8.82 1.88 2.79
CA ILE A 78 9.13 3.15 2.16
C ILE A 78 8.12 4.23 2.54
N PHE A 79 6.96 3.84 3.09
CA PHE A 79 5.94 4.80 3.50
C PHE A 79 6.08 5.26 4.95
N ARG A 80 7.11 4.78 5.63
CA ARG A 80 7.35 5.20 7.01
C ARG A 80 8.25 6.43 7.03
N PHE A 81 7.65 7.55 6.92
CA PHE A 81 8.42 8.80 6.95
C PHE A 81 7.76 9.82 7.86
#